data_4e8d468a5bb530c31da60d2d3f78079e
#
_entry.id   4e8d468a5bb530c31da60d2d3f78079e
#
_cell.length_a   1.000
_cell.length_b   1.000
_cell.length_c   1.000
_cell.angle_alpha   90.00
_cell.angle_beta   90.00
_cell.angle_gamma   90.00
#
_symmetry.space_group_name_H-M   'P 1'
#
loop_
_entity.id
_entity.type
_entity.pdbx_description
1 polymer ?
#
loop_
_entity_poly.entity_id
_entity_poly.type
_entity_poly.pdbx_seq_one_letter_code
_entity_poly.pdbx_strand_id
1 'polypeptide(L)'
;NAPAFVWLSYNVHGNETSSTEASMLTIYELVNPAVAPTKQWLKNTVVLLDPCLNPDGRDRYVNWFNTVVGKKYNPQRVAREHREPWPGGRTNHYNYDLNRDWAWQTQVESQQRISLYNQWMPQVHVDFHEQGINEPYYFAPAAEPYHEVITNWQREFQVAIGKNHAKYFDQKGWLYFTRERFDLLYPSYGDTYPTYNGSIGMTYEQGGIGAGLGVIVEEGDTLSLVDRAQHHFTTSLSTVEIASQNAGRLVKEFRKFFNDATATGFGEHKTFVIKFESRNQERFEQLIRLLDKNGIQYSAGNGASAKGFNYFTGKEESFTAGTSDLVISALQPRSAMVKVLFEPRTKLADSATYDITAWALPYAYGLNAFATKDKLPAGGAVSLRTTVSNPETTYGYVIPWNGVKTVKAVGHLL
;
A
#
# COMPACT_ATOMS: atom_id res chain seq x y z
N ASN A 1 -2.48 11.44 -27.59
CA ASN A 1 -3.06 10.67 -26.45
C ASN A 1 -1.93 10.25 -25.53
N ALA A 2 -2.06 10.51 -24.22
CA ALA A 2 -1.08 10.03 -23.26
C ALA A 2 -1.22 8.50 -23.10
N PRO A 3 -0.11 7.74 -22.93
CA PRO A 3 -0.17 6.33 -22.65
C PRO A 3 -0.71 6.08 -21.22
N ALA A 4 -1.29 4.90 -20.97
CA ALA A 4 -1.56 4.43 -19.64
C ALA A 4 -0.30 3.84 -19.01
N PHE A 5 -0.10 4.04 -17.70
CA PHE A 5 0.99 3.47 -16.94
C PHE A 5 0.50 2.25 -16.15
N VAL A 6 1.20 1.14 -16.31
CA VAL A 6 0.96 -0.11 -15.60
C VAL A 6 2.19 -0.42 -14.77
N TRP A 7 2.03 -0.59 -13.46
CA TRP A 7 3.12 -0.98 -12.55
C TRP A 7 2.89 -2.40 -12.07
N LEU A 8 3.86 -3.26 -12.31
CA LEU A 8 3.88 -4.65 -11.87
C LEU A 8 4.96 -4.81 -10.79
N SER A 9 4.53 -5.04 -9.56
CA SER A 9 5.36 -5.18 -8.36
C SER A 9 5.46 -6.64 -7.96
N TYR A 10 6.66 -7.17 -7.84
CA TYR A 10 6.89 -8.56 -7.51
C TYR A 10 7.70 -8.71 -6.21
N ASN A 11 7.42 -9.78 -5.46
CA ASN A 11 8.24 -10.27 -4.37
C ASN A 11 8.43 -9.28 -3.21
N VAL A 12 7.36 -8.63 -2.76
CA VAL A 12 7.36 -7.83 -1.52
C VAL A 12 7.57 -8.73 -0.30
N HIS A 13 7.11 -9.98 -0.35
CA HIS A 13 7.48 -11.03 0.57
C HIS A 13 8.53 -11.93 -0.09
N GLY A 14 9.75 -11.91 0.44
CA GLY A 14 10.91 -12.51 -0.22
C GLY A 14 10.85 -14.04 -0.38
N ASN A 15 10.08 -14.73 0.47
CA ASN A 15 9.87 -16.18 0.38
C ASN A 15 8.73 -16.60 -0.56
N GLU A 16 8.03 -15.65 -1.17
CA GLU A 16 7.02 -15.86 -2.22
C GLU A 16 7.70 -15.79 -3.60
N THR A 17 8.42 -16.83 -3.94
CA THR A 17 9.51 -16.78 -4.93
C THR A 17 9.08 -16.80 -6.38
N SER A 18 7.93 -17.36 -6.71
CA SER A 18 7.50 -17.55 -8.11
C SER A 18 7.25 -16.24 -8.86
N SER A 19 6.91 -15.18 -8.14
CA SER A 19 6.66 -13.88 -8.74
C SER A 19 7.92 -13.26 -9.37
N THR A 20 9.08 -13.35 -8.72
CA THR A 20 10.34 -12.87 -9.30
C THR A 20 10.71 -13.67 -10.58
N GLU A 21 10.51 -14.99 -10.59
CA GLU A 21 10.73 -15.81 -11.79
C GLU A 21 9.77 -15.38 -12.92
N ALA A 22 8.50 -15.13 -12.59
CA ALA A 22 7.52 -14.62 -13.55
C ALA A 22 7.91 -13.24 -14.09
N SER A 23 8.54 -12.39 -13.28
CA SER A 23 8.99 -11.06 -13.72
C SER A 23 10.01 -11.16 -14.85
N MET A 24 10.92 -12.12 -14.79
CA MET A 24 11.94 -12.36 -15.83
C MET A 24 11.29 -12.81 -17.14
N LEU A 25 10.30 -13.71 -17.06
CA LEU A 25 9.51 -14.12 -18.23
C LEU A 25 8.75 -12.93 -18.82
N THR A 26 8.15 -12.11 -17.97
CA THR A 26 7.38 -10.94 -18.36
C THR A 26 8.25 -9.89 -19.06
N ILE A 27 9.43 -9.59 -18.51
CA ILE A 27 10.40 -8.67 -19.15
C ILE A 27 10.78 -9.22 -20.54
N TYR A 28 11.19 -10.49 -20.61
CA TYR A 28 11.60 -11.08 -21.87
C TYR A 28 10.50 -10.98 -22.94
N GLU A 29 9.25 -11.32 -22.59
CA GLU A 29 8.11 -11.26 -23.51
C GLU A 29 7.78 -9.83 -23.97
N LEU A 30 7.85 -8.85 -23.05
CA LEU A 30 7.55 -7.45 -23.38
C LEU A 30 8.61 -6.82 -24.28
N VAL A 31 9.90 -7.17 -24.12
CA VAL A 31 11.00 -6.58 -24.92
C VAL A 31 11.31 -7.38 -26.18
N ASN A 32 10.80 -8.61 -26.32
CA ASN A 32 11.06 -9.47 -27.47
C ASN A 32 10.45 -8.89 -28.77
N PRO A 33 11.25 -8.49 -29.75
CA PRO A 33 10.76 -7.87 -30.95
C PRO A 33 9.94 -8.81 -31.86
N ALA A 34 9.98 -10.11 -31.63
CA ALA A 34 9.24 -11.10 -32.41
C ALA A 34 7.79 -11.25 -31.97
N VAL A 35 7.43 -10.78 -30.75
CA VAL A 35 6.08 -10.95 -30.19
C VAL A 35 5.17 -9.81 -30.64
N ALA A 36 4.30 -10.05 -31.60
CA ALA A 36 3.43 -9.04 -32.19
C ALA A 36 2.39 -8.46 -31.21
N PRO A 37 1.71 -9.25 -30.34
CA PRO A 37 0.74 -8.69 -29.40
C PRO A 37 1.34 -7.66 -28.43
N THR A 38 2.49 -7.95 -27.81
CA THR A 38 3.14 -7.05 -26.87
C THR A 38 3.59 -5.74 -27.51
N LYS A 39 4.10 -5.80 -28.73
CA LYS A 39 4.39 -4.60 -29.52
C LYS A 39 3.17 -3.68 -29.71
N GLN A 40 2.00 -4.28 -29.91
CA GLN A 40 0.77 -3.50 -30.07
C GLN A 40 0.35 -2.87 -28.74
N TRP A 41 0.46 -3.60 -27.63
CA TRP A 41 0.12 -3.08 -26.31
C TRP A 41 1.01 -1.94 -25.87
N LEU A 42 2.31 -2.05 -26.13
CA LEU A 42 3.30 -1.02 -25.77
C LEU A 42 3.22 0.28 -26.61
N LYS A 43 2.35 0.35 -27.62
CA LYS A 43 2.10 1.61 -28.35
C LYS A 43 1.36 2.66 -27.52
N ASN A 44 0.57 2.23 -26.54
CA ASN A 44 -0.27 3.10 -25.73
C ASN A 44 -0.20 2.79 -24.23
N THR A 45 0.72 1.92 -23.82
CA THR A 45 1.03 1.65 -22.41
C THR A 45 2.52 1.78 -22.13
N VAL A 46 2.85 2.26 -20.95
CA VAL A 46 4.19 2.19 -20.34
C VAL A 46 4.12 1.20 -19.20
N VAL A 47 4.97 0.20 -19.23
CA VAL A 47 5.04 -0.82 -18.17
C VAL A 47 6.24 -0.52 -17.28
N LEU A 48 5.97 -0.28 -16.00
CA LEU A 48 6.96 -0.19 -14.93
C LEU A 48 7.01 -1.57 -14.27
N LEU A 49 8.17 -2.15 -14.18
CA LEU A 49 8.34 -3.48 -13.63
C LEU A 49 9.37 -3.45 -12.50
N ASP A 50 8.94 -3.84 -11.31
CA ASP A 50 9.77 -3.95 -10.11
C ASP A 50 9.92 -5.44 -9.76
N PRO A 51 11.05 -6.07 -10.15
CA PRO A 51 11.16 -7.53 -10.14
C PRO A 51 11.33 -8.14 -8.75
N CYS A 52 11.79 -7.36 -7.78
CA CYS A 52 12.05 -7.85 -6.42
C CYS A 52 12.07 -6.69 -5.41
N LEU A 53 10.93 -6.46 -4.76
CA LEU A 53 10.79 -5.40 -3.76
C LEU A 53 11.55 -5.68 -2.45
N ASN A 54 11.76 -6.96 -2.14
CA ASN A 54 12.41 -7.40 -0.90
C ASN A 54 13.59 -8.34 -1.18
N PRO A 55 14.71 -7.79 -1.68
CA PRO A 55 15.88 -8.60 -1.99
C PRO A 55 16.49 -9.30 -0.76
N ASP A 56 16.49 -8.64 0.40
CA ASP A 56 17.00 -9.23 1.64
C ASP A 56 16.20 -10.45 2.09
N GLY A 57 14.86 -10.34 2.02
CA GLY A 57 13.97 -11.46 2.33
C GLY A 57 14.15 -12.62 1.33
N ARG A 58 14.26 -12.29 0.03
CA ARG A 58 14.50 -13.29 -1.01
C ARG A 58 15.84 -14.00 -0.80
N ASP A 59 16.92 -13.28 -0.56
CA ASP A 59 18.23 -13.87 -0.32
C ASP A 59 18.23 -14.77 0.92
N ARG A 60 17.56 -14.36 1.98
CA ARG A 60 17.40 -15.17 3.19
C ARG A 60 16.72 -16.49 2.90
N TYR A 61 15.62 -16.47 2.16
CA TYR A 61 14.91 -17.69 1.76
C TYR A 61 15.74 -18.56 0.83
N VAL A 62 16.29 -18.02 -0.24
CA VAL A 62 17.04 -18.78 -1.26
C VAL A 62 18.30 -19.40 -0.67
N ASN A 63 19.05 -18.65 0.14
CA ASN A 63 20.24 -19.18 0.80
C ASN A 63 19.89 -20.32 1.76
N TRP A 64 18.85 -20.17 2.58
CA TRP A 64 18.36 -21.26 3.42
C TRP A 64 17.92 -22.46 2.58
N PHE A 65 17.09 -22.27 1.56
CA PHE A 65 16.58 -23.34 0.70
C PHE A 65 17.73 -24.15 0.10
N ASN A 66 18.76 -23.49 -0.42
CA ASN A 66 19.93 -24.14 -1.00
C ASN A 66 20.74 -24.96 0.01
N THR A 67 20.63 -24.70 1.31
CA THR A 67 21.28 -25.52 2.35
C THR A 67 20.53 -26.80 2.69
N VAL A 68 19.22 -26.86 2.38
CA VAL A 68 18.36 -27.97 2.78
C VAL A 68 17.82 -28.81 1.63
N VAL A 69 17.77 -28.25 0.42
CA VAL A 69 17.36 -28.99 -0.77
C VAL A 69 18.40 -30.04 -1.13
N GLY A 70 17.92 -31.23 -1.49
CA GLY A 70 18.79 -32.32 -1.95
C GLY A 70 19.23 -32.11 -3.41
N LYS A 71 19.98 -33.11 -3.95
CA LYS A 71 20.38 -33.15 -5.36
C LYS A 71 19.16 -33.05 -6.32
N LYS A 72 18.02 -33.55 -5.87
CA LYS A 72 16.69 -33.34 -6.44
C LYS A 72 15.77 -32.85 -5.30
N TYR A 73 14.86 -31.95 -5.60
CA TYR A 73 13.88 -31.52 -4.60
C TYR A 73 12.97 -32.68 -4.17
N ASN A 74 12.49 -32.63 -2.95
CA ASN A 74 11.52 -33.60 -2.42
C ASN A 74 10.14 -32.95 -2.34
N PRO A 75 9.16 -33.38 -3.16
CA PRO A 75 7.84 -32.72 -3.18
C PRO A 75 6.95 -33.08 -1.98
N GLN A 76 7.40 -33.95 -1.07
CA GLN A 76 6.63 -34.31 0.12
C GLN A 76 6.59 -33.15 1.13
N ARG A 77 5.40 -32.71 1.54
CA ARG A 77 5.19 -31.58 2.48
C ARG A 77 5.95 -31.69 3.80
N VAL A 78 6.29 -32.91 4.21
CA VAL A 78 7.06 -33.14 5.44
C VAL A 78 8.56 -32.90 5.28
N ALA A 79 9.05 -32.76 4.04
CA ALA A 79 10.45 -32.52 3.78
C ALA A 79 10.89 -31.17 4.36
N ARG A 80 12.18 -31.11 4.75
CA ARG A 80 12.75 -29.92 5.41
C ARG A 80 12.69 -28.68 4.54
N GLU A 81 12.82 -28.84 3.24
CA GLU A 81 12.81 -27.75 2.25
C GLU A 81 11.46 -27.00 2.14
N HIS A 82 10.38 -27.51 2.79
CA HIS A 82 9.08 -26.87 2.89
C HIS A 82 8.83 -26.23 4.26
N ARG A 83 9.85 -26.19 5.13
CA ARG A 83 9.74 -25.70 6.51
C ARG A 83 10.80 -24.65 6.80
N GLU A 84 10.58 -23.47 6.22
CA GLU A 84 11.45 -22.32 6.45
C GLU A 84 11.48 -21.97 7.96
N PRO A 85 12.68 -21.84 8.57
CA PRO A 85 12.79 -21.44 9.97
C PRO A 85 12.60 -19.92 10.12
N TRP A 86 12.29 -19.49 11.34
CA TRP A 86 12.41 -18.08 11.70
C TRP A 86 13.91 -17.70 11.89
N PRO A 87 14.32 -16.49 11.47
CA PRO A 87 13.58 -15.48 10.70
C PRO A 87 13.44 -15.88 9.23
N GLY A 88 12.17 -15.91 8.75
CA GLY A 88 11.85 -16.27 7.37
C GLY A 88 12.05 -15.13 6.38
N GLY A 89 11.98 -15.45 5.09
CA GLY A 89 12.16 -14.49 4.00
C GLY A 89 10.97 -13.57 3.74
N ARG A 90 9.85 -13.70 4.48
CA ARG A 90 8.70 -12.82 4.31
C ARG A 90 9.07 -11.35 4.51
N THR A 91 9.79 -11.06 5.56
CA THR A 91 10.10 -9.70 6.02
C THR A 91 11.43 -9.18 5.44
N ASN A 92 11.68 -7.86 5.55
CA ASN A 92 12.95 -7.25 5.14
C ASN A 92 14.10 -7.62 6.12
N HIS A 93 15.26 -6.97 5.96
CA HIS A 93 16.43 -7.18 6.82
C HIS A 93 16.13 -7.02 8.33
N TYR A 94 15.28 -6.07 8.68
CA TYR A 94 14.93 -5.73 10.07
C TYR A 94 13.67 -6.44 10.57
N ASN A 95 13.17 -7.46 9.85
CA ASN A 95 11.96 -8.21 10.17
C ASN A 95 10.66 -7.39 10.16
N TYR A 96 10.58 -6.36 9.30
CA TYR A 96 9.36 -5.63 9.02
C TYR A 96 8.68 -6.16 7.76
N ASP A 97 7.35 -6.27 7.82
CA ASP A 97 6.54 -6.63 6.65
C ASP A 97 6.35 -5.40 5.75
N LEU A 98 6.98 -5.40 4.60
CA LEU A 98 6.93 -4.30 3.63
C LEU A 98 5.54 -4.12 3.01
N ASN A 99 4.70 -5.17 3.02
CA ASN A 99 3.30 -5.06 2.61
C ASN A 99 2.36 -4.62 3.75
N ARG A 100 2.90 -4.07 4.83
CA ARG A 100 2.19 -3.32 5.87
C ARG A 100 2.71 -1.89 6.00
N ASP A 101 3.66 -1.49 5.14
CA ASP A 101 4.44 -0.25 5.30
C ASP A 101 4.29 0.76 4.14
N TRP A 102 3.34 0.55 3.22
CA TRP A 102 3.12 1.45 2.09
C TRP A 102 2.76 2.88 2.51
N ALA A 103 1.76 3.05 3.37
CA ALA A 103 1.36 4.38 3.85
C ALA A 103 2.27 4.91 4.96
N TRP A 104 2.82 4.02 5.79
CA TRP A 104 3.60 4.41 6.98
C TRP A 104 5.04 4.75 6.65
N GLN A 105 5.64 4.10 5.65
CA GLN A 105 7.00 4.39 5.15
C GLN A 105 8.03 4.44 6.29
N THR A 106 7.97 3.44 7.16
CA THR A 106 8.93 3.32 8.27
C THR A 106 10.25 2.74 7.80
N GLN A 107 10.22 1.88 6.76
CA GLN A 107 11.38 1.22 6.18
C GLN A 107 11.93 2.00 4.98
N VAL A 108 13.25 1.91 4.77
CA VAL A 108 13.93 2.63 3.69
C VAL A 108 13.44 2.16 2.30
N GLU A 109 13.16 0.88 2.14
CA GLU A 109 12.62 0.28 0.92
C GLU A 109 11.27 0.91 0.56
N SER A 110 10.38 1.02 1.54
CA SER A 110 9.08 1.68 1.36
C SER A 110 9.22 3.15 0.98
N GLN A 111 10.12 3.88 1.64
CA GLN A 111 10.36 5.31 1.36
C GLN A 111 10.85 5.52 -0.08
N GLN A 112 11.80 4.70 -0.53
CA GLN A 112 12.35 4.81 -1.89
C GLN A 112 11.30 4.43 -2.94
N ARG A 113 10.57 3.34 -2.72
CA ARG A 113 9.49 2.89 -3.60
C ARG A 113 8.38 3.94 -3.75
N ILE A 114 7.88 4.48 -2.63
CA ILE A 114 6.82 5.48 -2.66
C ILE A 114 7.29 6.79 -3.30
N SER A 115 8.55 7.17 -3.14
CA SER A 115 9.12 8.31 -3.84
C SER A 115 9.03 8.14 -5.36
N LEU A 116 9.40 6.97 -5.89
CA LEU A 116 9.25 6.65 -7.32
C LEU A 116 7.78 6.53 -7.73
N TYR A 117 6.97 5.85 -6.91
CA TYR A 117 5.52 5.72 -7.15
C TYR A 117 4.86 7.09 -7.33
N ASN A 118 5.18 8.05 -6.46
CA ASN A 118 4.63 9.41 -6.52
C ASN A 118 5.08 10.21 -7.76
N GLN A 119 6.19 9.83 -8.39
CA GLN A 119 6.63 10.44 -9.66
C GLN A 119 5.87 9.86 -10.86
N TRP A 120 5.62 8.57 -10.87
CA TRP A 120 5.00 7.87 -11.99
C TRP A 120 3.48 7.83 -11.92
N MET A 121 2.91 7.69 -10.73
CA MET A 121 1.45 7.64 -10.48
C MET A 121 0.70 6.76 -11.51
N PRO A 122 0.90 5.43 -11.50
CA PRO A 122 0.36 4.54 -12.51
C PRO A 122 -1.17 4.46 -12.43
N GLN A 123 -1.84 4.22 -13.55
CA GLN A 123 -3.28 3.99 -13.62
C GLN A 123 -3.67 2.57 -13.19
N VAL A 124 -2.75 1.61 -13.34
CA VAL A 124 -2.93 0.22 -12.89
C VAL A 124 -1.71 -0.20 -12.09
N HIS A 125 -1.93 -0.79 -10.92
CA HIS A 125 -0.87 -1.33 -10.06
C HIS A 125 -1.22 -2.74 -9.62
N VAL A 126 -0.27 -3.65 -9.69
CA VAL A 126 -0.41 -5.04 -9.27
C VAL A 126 0.70 -5.40 -8.30
N ASP A 127 0.34 -6.02 -7.19
CA ASP A 127 1.25 -6.62 -6.22
C ASP A 127 1.12 -8.15 -6.27
N PHE A 128 2.23 -8.85 -6.58
CA PHE A 128 2.25 -10.28 -6.82
C PHE A 128 2.72 -11.03 -5.58
N HIS A 129 1.89 -11.96 -5.10
CA HIS A 129 2.04 -12.69 -3.84
C HIS A 129 1.88 -14.20 -3.98
N GLU A 130 2.20 -14.91 -2.89
CA GLU A 130 1.83 -16.31 -2.71
C GLU A 130 1.06 -16.54 -1.41
N GLN A 131 0.06 -17.41 -1.47
CA GLN A 131 -0.75 -17.90 -0.37
C GLN A 131 -0.52 -19.40 -0.11
N GLY A 132 -1.35 -20.04 0.72
CA GLY A 132 -1.23 -21.44 1.06
C GLY A 132 -1.18 -22.36 -0.17
N ILE A 133 -0.35 -23.42 -0.12
CA ILE A 133 -0.02 -24.29 -1.27
C ILE A 133 -1.22 -24.98 -1.92
N ASN A 134 -2.33 -25.15 -1.22
CA ASN A 134 -3.55 -25.78 -1.74
C ASN A 134 -4.58 -24.78 -2.25
N GLU A 135 -4.30 -23.49 -2.11
CA GLU A 135 -5.24 -22.46 -2.54
C GLU A 135 -5.18 -22.29 -4.07
N PRO A 136 -6.33 -22.21 -4.74
CA PRO A 136 -6.38 -21.80 -6.14
C PRO A 136 -5.79 -20.39 -6.33
N TYR A 137 -5.48 -20.03 -7.56
CA TYR A 137 -4.96 -18.69 -7.85
C TYR A 137 -6.02 -17.62 -7.54
N TYR A 138 -5.61 -16.50 -6.90
CA TYR A 138 -6.48 -15.36 -6.67
C TYR A 138 -6.12 -14.19 -7.58
N PHE A 139 -7.13 -13.54 -8.15
CA PHE A 139 -7.05 -12.24 -8.81
C PHE A 139 -8.32 -11.42 -8.61
N ALA A 140 -8.24 -10.12 -8.91
CA ALA A 140 -9.37 -9.19 -8.81
C ALA A 140 -10.64 -9.68 -9.55
N PRO A 141 -11.84 -9.28 -9.14
CA PRO A 141 -12.11 -8.27 -8.11
C PRO A 141 -11.96 -8.79 -6.67
N ALA A 142 -11.61 -7.88 -5.78
CA ALA A 142 -11.45 -8.15 -4.37
C ALA A 142 -12.77 -8.48 -3.64
N ALA A 143 -12.66 -9.00 -2.41
CA ALA A 143 -13.81 -9.18 -1.52
C ALA A 143 -14.24 -7.85 -0.87
N GLU A 144 -15.45 -7.78 -0.35
CA GLU A 144 -15.86 -6.71 0.58
C GLU A 144 -15.20 -6.95 1.96
N PRO A 145 -14.99 -5.89 2.76
CA PRO A 145 -15.41 -4.53 2.51
C PRO A 145 -14.43 -3.73 1.64
N TYR A 146 -14.96 -2.94 0.73
CA TYR A 146 -14.24 -1.87 0.08
C TYR A 146 -14.43 -0.57 0.87
N HIS A 147 -13.38 0.18 1.06
CA HIS A 147 -13.51 1.54 1.58
C HIS A 147 -14.37 2.40 0.64
N GLU A 148 -15.26 3.23 1.20
CA GLU A 148 -16.23 4.02 0.41
C GLU A 148 -15.61 5.06 -0.54
N VAL A 149 -14.31 5.40 -0.39
CA VAL A 149 -13.60 6.30 -1.34
C VAL A 149 -13.30 5.62 -2.68
N ILE A 150 -13.34 4.29 -2.73
CA ILE A 150 -13.07 3.53 -3.94
C ILE A 150 -14.23 3.72 -4.91
N THR A 151 -13.93 4.37 -6.04
CA THR A 151 -14.92 4.79 -7.02
C THR A 151 -15.56 3.60 -7.74
N ASN A 152 -16.79 3.80 -8.27
CA ASN A 152 -17.46 2.77 -9.09
C ASN A 152 -16.60 2.38 -10.29
N TRP A 153 -15.90 3.34 -10.91
CA TRP A 153 -14.98 3.06 -12.02
C TRP A 153 -13.87 2.07 -11.62
N GLN A 154 -13.23 2.28 -10.47
CA GLN A 154 -12.18 1.37 -9.99
C GLN A 154 -12.73 -0.04 -9.76
N ARG A 155 -13.90 -0.16 -9.14
CA ARG A 155 -14.62 -1.44 -8.91
C ARG A 155 -14.97 -2.14 -10.22
N GLU A 156 -15.53 -1.41 -11.19
CA GLU A 156 -15.91 -1.95 -12.52
C GLU A 156 -14.68 -2.44 -13.29
N PHE A 157 -13.58 -1.69 -13.23
CA PHE A 157 -12.39 -2.06 -13.99
C PHE A 157 -11.67 -3.28 -13.39
N GLN A 158 -11.69 -3.46 -12.07
CA GLN A 158 -11.23 -4.71 -11.46
C GLN A 158 -12.00 -5.93 -11.99
N VAL A 159 -13.32 -5.79 -12.18
CA VAL A 159 -14.14 -6.86 -12.81
C VAL A 159 -13.72 -7.10 -14.26
N ALA A 160 -13.42 -6.05 -15.02
CA ALA A 160 -12.97 -6.19 -16.40
C ALA A 160 -11.61 -6.93 -16.49
N ILE A 161 -10.67 -6.58 -15.60
CA ILE A 161 -9.37 -7.26 -15.49
C ILE A 161 -9.57 -8.74 -15.12
N GLY A 162 -10.38 -9.02 -14.08
CA GLY A 162 -10.67 -10.39 -13.65
C GLY A 162 -11.26 -11.25 -14.76
N LYS A 163 -12.19 -10.71 -15.55
CA LYS A 163 -12.75 -11.42 -16.71
C LYS A 163 -11.68 -11.71 -17.78
N ASN A 164 -10.73 -10.81 -17.99
CA ASN A 164 -9.63 -11.05 -18.92
C ASN A 164 -8.68 -12.14 -18.43
N HIS A 165 -8.42 -12.20 -17.11
CA HIS A 165 -7.63 -13.28 -16.52
C HIS A 165 -8.36 -14.63 -16.62
N ALA A 166 -9.64 -14.67 -16.23
CA ALA A 166 -10.47 -15.87 -16.29
C ALA A 166 -10.44 -16.52 -17.67
N LYS A 167 -10.52 -15.72 -18.74
CA LYS A 167 -10.39 -16.22 -20.12
C LYS A 167 -9.15 -17.09 -20.35
N TYR A 168 -8.00 -16.70 -19.80
CA TYR A 168 -6.74 -17.43 -19.96
C TYR A 168 -6.66 -18.63 -19.03
N PHE A 169 -7.15 -18.50 -17.80
CA PHE A 169 -7.17 -19.57 -16.81
C PHE A 169 -8.13 -20.70 -17.25
N ASP A 170 -9.33 -20.35 -17.72
CA ASP A 170 -10.31 -21.31 -18.24
C ASP A 170 -9.75 -22.09 -19.43
N GLN A 171 -9.04 -21.42 -20.36
CA GLN A 171 -8.41 -22.08 -21.51
C GLN A 171 -7.32 -23.08 -21.10
N LYS A 172 -6.69 -22.89 -19.94
CA LYS A 172 -5.62 -23.76 -19.41
C LYS A 172 -6.15 -24.79 -18.40
N GLY A 173 -7.42 -24.66 -17.98
CA GLY A 173 -7.98 -25.48 -16.90
C GLY A 173 -7.38 -25.19 -15.53
N TRP A 174 -6.86 -23.98 -15.31
CA TRP A 174 -6.28 -23.57 -14.04
C TRP A 174 -7.35 -23.05 -13.08
N LEU A 175 -7.29 -23.48 -11.82
CA LEU A 175 -8.23 -23.07 -10.79
C LEU A 175 -7.93 -21.66 -10.28
N TYR A 176 -8.98 -20.90 -10.06
CA TYR A 176 -8.91 -19.55 -9.50
C TYR A 176 -10.16 -19.18 -8.69
N PHE A 177 -10.04 -18.16 -7.89
CA PHE A 177 -11.18 -17.55 -7.20
C PHE A 177 -11.09 -16.02 -7.17
N THR A 178 -12.20 -15.36 -6.87
CA THR A 178 -12.34 -13.91 -6.71
C THR A 178 -13.35 -13.62 -5.60
N ARG A 179 -13.27 -12.43 -4.98
CA ARG A 179 -14.29 -11.91 -4.04
C ARG A 179 -14.50 -12.68 -2.74
N GLU A 180 -13.60 -13.57 -2.36
CA GLU A 180 -13.84 -14.45 -1.22
C GLU A 180 -13.03 -14.06 0.02
N ARG A 181 -11.85 -13.46 -0.14
CA ARG A 181 -10.89 -13.36 0.96
C ARG A 181 -10.22 -12.00 1.14
N PHE A 182 -9.67 -11.43 0.09
CA PHE A 182 -8.85 -10.22 0.15
C PHE A 182 -9.73 -8.99 -0.08
N ASP A 183 -9.82 -8.10 0.92
CA ASP A 183 -10.59 -6.87 0.87
C ASP A 183 -9.74 -5.66 0.40
N LEU A 184 -10.38 -4.49 0.25
CA LEU A 184 -9.71 -3.23 -0.08
C LEU A 184 -10.01 -2.18 0.98
N LEU A 185 -9.48 -2.38 2.19
CA LEU A 185 -9.76 -1.53 3.33
C LEU A 185 -8.50 -0.93 3.98
N TYR A 186 -7.56 -1.76 4.45
CA TYR A 186 -6.37 -1.28 5.15
C TYR A 186 -5.45 -0.45 4.22
N PRO A 187 -5.07 0.80 4.59
CA PRO A 187 -4.46 1.75 3.64
C PRO A 187 -3.00 1.48 3.28
N SER A 188 -2.37 0.47 3.84
CA SER A 188 -0.92 0.28 3.74
C SER A 188 -0.51 -1.04 3.08
N TYR A 189 -1.37 -1.56 2.20
CA TYR A 189 -1.07 -2.66 1.27
C TYR A 189 -0.68 -2.17 -0.12
N GLY A 190 -0.05 -3.05 -0.90
CA GLY A 190 0.34 -2.80 -2.29
C GLY A 190 -0.82 -2.68 -3.28
N ASP A 191 -2.04 -2.97 -2.89
CA ASP A 191 -3.25 -2.76 -3.68
C ASP A 191 -4.07 -1.54 -3.22
N THR A 192 -4.27 -1.38 -1.91
CA THR A 192 -5.09 -0.30 -1.35
C THR A 192 -4.42 1.06 -1.41
N TYR A 193 -3.12 1.16 -1.09
CA TYR A 193 -2.41 2.42 -1.19
C TYR A 193 -2.45 3.01 -2.62
N PRO A 194 -2.16 2.26 -3.68
CA PRO A 194 -2.38 2.70 -5.05
C PRO A 194 -3.83 3.08 -5.33
N THR A 195 -4.79 2.30 -4.85
CA THR A 195 -6.22 2.53 -5.08
C THR A 195 -6.69 3.84 -4.47
N TYR A 196 -6.22 4.19 -3.26
CA TYR A 196 -6.50 5.48 -2.62
C TYR A 196 -5.76 6.65 -3.27
N ASN A 197 -4.82 6.38 -4.15
CA ASN A 197 -4.14 7.35 -5.00
C ASN A 197 -4.63 7.34 -6.46
N GLY A 198 -5.82 6.79 -6.71
CA GLY A 198 -6.52 6.85 -8.00
C GLY A 198 -6.20 5.71 -8.97
N SER A 199 -5.26 4.83 -8.66
CA SER A 199 -4.96 3.63 -9.45
C SER A 199 -6.07 2.58 -9.37
N ILE A 200 -6.04 1.63 -10.29
CA ILE A 200 -6.67 0.31 -10.10
C ILE A 200 -5.62 -0.56 -9.41
N GLY A 201 -5.64 -0.59 -8.09
CA GLY A 201 -4.73 -1.40 -7.27
C GLY A 201 -5.26 -2.80 -7.08
N MET A 202 -4.40 -3.81 -7.18
CA MET A 202 -4.79 -5.23 -7.08
C MET A 202 -3.67 -6.05 -6.46
N THR A 203 -4.05 -7.08 -5.73
CA THR A 203 -3.20 -8.19 -5.32
C THR A 203 -3.53 -9.41 -6.18
N TYR A 204 -2.51 -10.16 -6.60
CA TYR A 204 -2.64 -11.49 -7.18
C TYR A 204 -1.90 -12.49 -6.30
N GLU A 205 -2.58 -13.62 -5.97
CA GLU A 205 -2.06 -14.60 -5.03
C GLU A 205 -1.96 -15.98 -5.69
N GLN A 206 -0.76 -16.52 -5.76
CA GLN A 206 -0.50 -17.88 -6.19
C GLN A 206 -0.45 -18.82 -4.99
N GLY A 207 -1.08 -19.99 -5.05
CA GLY A 207 -0.83 -21.04 -4.06
C GLY A 207 0.64 -21.48 -4.12
N GLY A 208 1.41 -21.36 -3.00
CA GLY A 208 2.82 -21.67 -3.15
C GLY A 208 3.77 -21.36 -2.00
N ILE A 209 3.34 -20.72 -0.93
CA ILE A 209 4.22 -20.42 0.21
C ILE A 209 4.87 -21.71 0.73
N GLY A 210 6.21 -21.76 0.72
CA GLY A 210 6.99 -22.91 1.17
C GLY A 210 7.05 -24.06 0.17
N ALA A 211 6.54 -23.92 -1.06
CA ALA A 211 6.57 -24.98 -2.07
C ALA A 211 7.96 -25.27 -2.64
N GLY A 212 8.92 -24.37 -2.47
CA GLY A 212 10.26 -24.54 -3.04
C GLY A 212 10.23 -24.73 -4.55
N LEU A 213 10.95 -25.75 -5.07
CA LEU A 213 10.91 -26.09 -6.49
C LEU A 213 9.67 -26.90 -6.89
N GLY A 214 9.01 -27.54 -5.94
CA GLY A 214 7.77 -28.27 -6.19
C GLY A 214 7.28 -29.00 -4.95
N VAL A 215 5.95 -29.05 -4.77
CA VAL A 215 5.27 -29.68 -3.62
C VAL A 215 4.03 -30.43 -4.09
N ILE A 216 3.72 -31.55 -3.45
CA ILE A 216 2.47 -32.29 -3.70
C ILE A 216 1.33 -31.56 -2.99
N VAL A 217 0.33 -31.11 -3.77
CA VAL A 217 -0.92 -30.52 -3.29
C VAL A 217 -1.94 -31.58 -2.83
N GLU A 218 -3.04 -31.17 -2.21
CA GLU A 218 -4.05 -32.11 -1.66
C GLU A 218 -4.70 -33.01 -2.73
N GLU A 219 -4.81 -32.51 -3.95
CA GLU A 219 -5.33 -33.24 -5.09
C GLU A 219 -4.38 -34.36 -5.58
N GLY A 220 -3.13 -34.39 -5.07
CA GLY A 220 -2.14 -35.38 -5.41
C GLY A 220 -1.17 -34.99 -6.53
N ASP A 221 -1.42 -33.86 -7.19
CA ASP A 221 -0.55 -33.31 -8.22
C ASP A 221 0.66 -32.61 -7.62
N THR A 222 1.72 -32.43 -8.41
CA THR A 222 2.89 -31.65 -8.01
C THR A 222 2.81 -30.25 -8.57
N LEU A 223 2.66 -29.26 -7.68
CA LEU A 223 2.72 -27.85 -8.02
C LEU A 223 4.19 -27.39 -8.06
N SER A 224 4.72 -27.22 -9.26
CA SER A 224 6.11 -26.81 -9.45
C SER A 224 6.31 -25.28 -9.41
N LEU A 225 7.56 -24.83 -9.24
CA LEU A 225 7.92 -23.41 -9.38
C LEU A 225 7.60 -22.88 -10.79
N VAL A 226 7.76 -23.75 -11.81
CA VAL A 226 7.45 -23.38 -13.21
C VAL A 226 5.97 -23.11 -13.39
N ASP A 227 5.09 -23.96 -12.85
CA ASP A 227 3.63 -23.76 -12.93
C ASP A 227 3.23 -22.43 -12.27
N ARG A 228 3.72 -22.18 -11.05
CA ARG A 228 3.48 -20.95 -10.31
C ARG A 228 3.96 -19.70 -11.04
N ALA A 229 5.17 -19.75 -11.62
CA ALA A 229 5.71 -18.66 -12.43
C ALA A 229 4.88 -18.42 -13.71
N GLN A 230 4.37 -19.48 -14.35
CA GLN A 230 3.51 -19.37 -15.53
C GLN A 230 2.15 -18.73 -15.22
N HIS A 231 1.57 -19.00 -14.04
CA HIS A 231 0.32 -18.34 -13.63
C HIS A 231 0.52 -16.83 -13.47
N HIS A 232 1.56 -16.41 -12.73
CA HIS A 232 1.89 -14.98 -12.56
C HIS A 232 2.28 -14.31 -13.89
N PHE A 233 3.05 -14.98 -14.73
CA PHE A 233 3.38 -14.49 -16.08
C PHE A 233 2.11 -14.24 -16.91
N THR A 234 1.17 -15.16 -16.87
CA THR A 234 -0.11 -15.05 -17.61
C THR A 234 -0.93 -13.85 -17.13
N THR A 235 -1.06 -13.66 -15.82
CA THR A 235 -1.78 -12.50 -15.26
C THR A 235 -1.05 -11.18 -15.49
N SER A 236 0.29 -11.19 -15.51
CA SER A 236 1.09 -10.02 -15.88
C SER A 236 0.77 -9.54 -17.30
N LEU A 237 0.84 -10.44 -18.27
CA LEU A 237 0.54 -10.10 -19.68
C LEU A 237 -0.93 -9.73 -19.88
N SER A 238 -1.85 -10.46 -19.28
CA SER A 238 -3.28 -10.16 -19.32
C SER A 238 -3.62 -8.79 -18.73
N THR A 239 -2.89 -8.35 -17.70
CA THR A 239 -3.03 -7.00 -17.13
C THR A 239 -2.59 -5.92 -18.14
N VAL A 240 -1.45 -6.11 -18.79
CA VAL A 240 -0.96 -5.16 -19.81
C VAL A 240 -1.89 -5.13 -21.01
N GLU A 241 -2.38 -6.29 -21.46
CA GLU A 241 -3.35 -6.40 -22.55
C GLU A 241 -4.60 -5.56 -22.29
N ILE A 242 -5.32 -5.82 -21.19
CA ILE A 242 -6.58 -5.13 -20.89
C ILE A 242 -6.36 -3.64 -20.60
N ALA A 243 -5.22 -3.26 -20.00
CA ALA A 243 -4.84 -1.87 -19.81
C ALA A 243 -4.63 -1.17 -21.15
N SER A 244 -3.93 -1.80 -22.10
CA SER A 244 -3.73 -1.29 -23.46
C SER A 244 -5.06 -1.09 -24.19
N GLN A 245 -5.96 -2.07 -24.14
CA GLN A 245 -7.29 -2.00 -24.75
C GLN A 245 -8.14 -0.85 -24.19
N ASN A 246 -7.87 -0.41 -22.96
CA ASN A 246 -8.62 0.62 -22.25
C ASN A 246 -7.79 1.88 -21.92
N ALA A 247 -6.60 2.07 -22.51
CA ALA A 247 -5.65 3.11 -22.12
C ALA A 247 -6.25 4.52 -22.07
N GLY A 248 -7.03 4.88 -23.09
CA GLY A 248 -7.69 6.20 -23.13
C GLY A 248 -8.70 6.40 -21.99
N ARG A 249 -9.46 5.36 -21.64
CA ARG A 249 -10.44 5.41 -20.53
C ARG A 249 -9.71 5.45 -19.18
N LEU A 250 -8.66 4.66 -19.00
CA LEU A 250 -7.82 4.68 -17.78
C LEU A 250 -7.27 6.08 -17.49
N VAL A 251 -6.68 6.73 -18.47
CA VAL A 251 -6.14 8.10 -18.35
C VAL A 251 -7.25 9.11 -18.03
N LYS A 252 -8.42 9.00 -18.71
CA LYS A 252 -9.55 9.90 -18.50
C LYS A 252 -10.11 9.77 -17.07
N GLU A 253 -10.35 8.55 -16.60
CA GLU A 253 -10.94 8.32 -15.27
C GLU A 253 -9.95 8.65 -14.14
N PHE A 254 -8.66 8.39 -14.35
CA PHE A 254 -7.61 8.80 -13.44
C PHE A 254 -7.56 10.33 -13.30
N ARG A 255 -7.64 11.06 -14.41
CA ARG A 255 -7.74 12.54 -14.38
C ARG A 255 -9.00 13.01 -13.65
N LYS A 256 -10.13 12.34 -13.90
CA LYS A 256 -11.39 12.64 -13.21
C LYS A 256 -11.27 12.46 -11.70
N PHE A 257 -10.61 11.40 -11.23
CA PHE A 257 -10.37 11.18 -9.80
C PHE A 257 -9.72 12.39 -9.11
N PHE A 258 -8.67 12.96 -9.70
CA PHE A 258 -7.99 14.13 -9.13
C PHE A 258 -8.79 15.43 -9.28
N ASN A 259 -9.55 15.58 -10.37
CA ASN A 259 -10.44 16.72 -10.52
C ASN A 259 -11.53 16.72 -9.44
N ASP A 260 -12.15 15.57 -9.19
CA ASP A 260 -13.17 15.42 -8.14
C ASP A 260 -12.55 15.64 -6.74
N ALA A 261 -11.33 15.10 -6.51
CA ALA A 261 -10.58 15.28 -5.26
C ALA A 261 -10.34 16.75 -4.93
N THR A 262 -9.99 17.57 -5.90
CA THR A 262 -9.70 18.99 -5.68
C THR A 262 -10.96 19.87 -5.68
N ALA A 263 -11.98 19.52 -6.45
CA ALA A 263 -13.21 20.32 -6.56
C ALA A 263 -14.14 20.12 -5.36
N THR A 264 -14.37 18.88 -4.97
CA THR A 264 -15.38 18.54 -3.93
C THR A 264 -14.77 17.87 -2.70
N GLY A 265 -13.65 17.20 -2.86
CA GLY A 265 -13.02 16.32 -1.85
C GLY A 265 -13.86 15.08 -1.57
N PHE A 266 -13.20 14.01 -1.12
CA PHE A 266 -13.87 12.79 -0.68
C PHE A 266 -14.40 12.93 0.74
N GLY A 267 -15.57 12.31 1.01
CA GLY A 267 -16.19 12.28 2.32
C GLY A 267 -16.87 13.57 2.75
N GLU A 268 -17.49 13.52 3.94
CA GLU A 268 -18.27 14.64 4.49
C GLU A 268 -17.39 15.69 5.19
N HIS A 269 -16.31 15.29 5.85
CA HIS A 269 -15.39 16.23 6.49
C HIS A 269 -14.51 16.91 5.44
N LYS A 270 -14.47 18.25 5.49
CA LYS A 270 -13.70 19.05 4.53
C LYS A 270 -12.38 19.59 5.08
N THR A 271 -12.25 19.59 6.41
CA THR A 271 -11.04 20.03 7.08
C THR A 271 -10.78 19.20 8.34
N PHE A 272 -9.53 18.85 8.54
CA PHE A 272 -9.02 18.24 9.77
C PHE A 272 -8.04 19.19 10.42
N VAL A 273 -8.19 19.41 11.74
CA VAL A 273 -7.34 20.31 12.50
C VAL A 273 -6.67 19.54 13.62
N ILE A 274 -5.35 19.53 13.65
CA ILE A 274 -4.57 18.92 14.72
C ILE A 274 -4.06 20.02 15.63
N LYS A 275 -4.42 19.96 16.90
CA LYS A 275 -4.04 20.97 17.90
C LYS A 275 -2.58 20.79 18.28
N PHE A 276 -1.81 21.87 18.22
CA PHE A 276 -0.45 21.88 18.71
C PHE A 276 -0.44 21.94 20.24
N GLU A 277 0.26 21.02 20.86
CA GLU A 277 0.56 21.02 22.30
C GLU A 277 2.06 20.79 22.47
N SER A 278 2.75 21.66 23.21
CA SER A 278 4.21 21.57 23.37
C SER A 278 4.69 20.23 23.94
N ARG A 279 3.90 19.62 24.85
CA ARG A 279 4.18 18.28 25.39
C ARG A 279 4.15 17.17 24.33
N ASN A 280 3.47 17.37 23.21
CA ASN A 280 3.30 16.41 22.11
C ASN A 280 4.07 16.83 20.84
N GLN A 281 4.97 17.80 20.91
CA GLN A 281 5.66 18.38 19.75
C GLN A 281 6.30 17.29 18.87
N GLU A 282 6.99 16.32 19.45
CA GLU A 282 7.63 15.27 18.65
C GLU A 282 6.64 14.45 17.83
N ARG A 283 5.50 14.03 18.41
CA ARG A 283 4.45 13.30 17.70
C ARG A 283 3.83 14.14 16.59
N PHE A 284 3.64 15.42 16.85
CA PHE A 284 3.15 16.39 15.87
C PHE A 284 4.13 16.54 14.69
N GLU A 285 5.42 16.63 14.94
CA GLU A 285 6.47 16.64 13.91
C GLU A 285 6.55 15.34 13.12
N GLN A 286 6.38 14.19 13.77
CA GLN A 286 6.36 12.90 13.09
C GLN A 286 5.14 12.76 12.17
N LEU A 287 3.97 13.26 12.60
CA LEU A 287 2.79 13.33 11.75
C LEU A 287 3.07 14.20 10.51
N ILE A 288 3.65 15.39 10.68
CA ILE A 288 3.99 16.26 9.53
C ILE A 288 4.91 15.52 8.55
N ARG A 289 5.94 14.84 9.03
CA ARG A 289 6.83 14.05 8.17
C ARG A 289 6.10 12.94 7.41
N LEU A 290 5.11 12.30 8.05
CA LEU A 290 4.30 11.30 7.38
C LEU A 290 3.43 11.91 6.27
N LEU A 291 2.88 13.11 6.52
CA LEU A 291 2.11 13.85 5.50
C LEU A 291 2.99 14.22 4.30
N ASP A 292 4.20 14.75 4.55
CA ASP A 292 5.17 15.10 3.51
C ASP A 292 5.51 13.88 2.64
N LYS A 293 5.81 12.73 3.26
CA LYS A 293 6.11 11.48 2.56
C LYS A 293 4.96 11.00 1.66
N ASN A 294 3.72 11.23 2.08
CA ASN A 294 2.52 10.87 1.31
C ASN A 294 2.05 11.98 0.34
N GLY A 295 2.75 13.11 0.29
CA GLY A 295 2.37 14.26 -0.54
C GLY A 295 1.06 14.91 -0.14
N ILE A 296 0.66 14.81 1.14
CA ILE A 296 -0.53 15.44 1.70
C ILE A 296 -0.21 16.89 2.07
N GLN A 297 -0.98 17.82 1.51
CA GLN A 297 -0.82 19.26 1.74
C GLN A 297 -1.47 19.67 3.06
N TYR A 298 -0.82 20.60 3.75
CA TYR A 298 -1.28 21.19 5.02
C TYR A 298 -0.84 22.63 5.16
N SER A 299 -1.41 23.35 6.11
CA SER A 299 -1.02 24.72 6.48
C SER A 299 -1.11 24.90 8.00
N ALA A 300 -0.62 26.02 8.50
CA ALA A 300 -0.96 26.49 9.83
C ALA A 300 -2.42 26.94 9.88
N GLY A 301 -3.01 27.03 11.07
CA GLY A 301 -4.30 27.68 11.26
C GLY A 301 -4.17 29.21 11.14
N ASN A 302 -5.29 29.89 11.00
CA ASN A 302 -5.36 31.35 10.82
C ASN A 302 -6.30 32.06 11.82
N GLY A 303 -6.71 31.35 12.88
CA GLY A 303 -7.66 31.88 13.87
C GLY A 303 -9.15 31.62 13.52
N ALA A 304 -9.43 30.90 12.44
CA ALA A 304 -10.80 30.55 12.09
C ALA A 304 -11.43 29.62 13.12
N SER A 305 -12.70 29.87 13.46
CA SER A 305 -13.47 29.05 14.39
C SER A 305 -14.50 28.22 13.60
N ALA A 306 -14.74 27.01 14.06
CA ALA A 306 -15.73 26.09 13.50
C ALA A 306 -16.31 25.18 14.59
N LYS A 307 -17.28 24.35 14.20
CA LYS A 307 -17.77 23.21 14.97
C LYS A 307 -17.33 21.91 14.28
N GLY A 308 -16.91 20.93 15.06
CA GLY A 308 -16.47 19.66 14.50
C GLY A 308 -16.37 18.57 15.54
N PHE A 309 -16.22 17.34 15.04
CA PHE A 309 -16.02 16.15 15.85
C PHE A 309 -14.66 16.20 16.56
N ASN A 310 -14.64 16.20 17.87
CA ASN A 310 -13.44 16.12 18.68
C ASN A 310 -13.07 14.65 18.90
N TYR A 311 -11.84 14.25 18.51
CA TYR A 311 -11.36 12.87 18.59
C TYR A 311 -11.20 12.37 20.02
N PHE A 312 -10.93 13.24 20.99
CA PHE A 312 -10.76 12.80 22.39
C PHE A 312 -12.08 12.63 23.12
N THR A 313 -13.03 13.53 22.88
CA THR A 313 -14.32 13.49 23.58
C THR A 313 -15.39 12.68 22.83
N GLY A 314 -15.16 12.43 21.53
CA GLY A 314 -16.12 11.76 20.63
C GLY A 314 -17.40 12.59 20.37
N LYS A 315 -17.35 13.90 20.59
CA LYS A 315 -18.51 14.81 20.48
C LYS A 315 -18.24 15.94 19.51
N GLU A 316 -19.34 16.55 19.02
CA GLU A 316 -19.30 17.80 18.26
C GLU A 316 -19.05 18.98 19.21
N GLU A 317 -17.95 19.68 19.02
CA GLU A 317 -17.52 20.80 19.85
C GLU A 317 -17.07 21.99 19.00
N SER A 318 -17.17 23.20 19.56
CA SER A 318 -16.60 24.39 18.94
C SER A 318 -15.10 24.44 19.19
N PHE A 319 -14.34 24.84 18.18
CA PHE A 319 -12.89 25.01 18.28
C PHE A 319 -12.42 26.19 17.43
N THR A 320 -11.18 26.61 17.68
CA THR A 320 -10.50 27.62 16.85
C THR A 320 -9.19 27.05 16.35
N ALA A 321 -8.91 27.14 15.05
CA ALA A 321 -7.67 26.72 14.43
C ALA A 321 -6.60 27.81 14.64
N GLY A 322 -5.81 27.69 15.70
CA GLY A 322 -4.73 28.64 16.03
C GLY A 322 -3.56 28.58 15.08
N THR A 323 -2.69 29.60 15.08
CA THR A 323 -1.53 29.71 14.17
C THR A 323 -0.45 28.65 14.36
N SER A 324 -0.48 27.93 15.47
CA SER A 324 0.40 26.78 15.73
C SER A 324 -0.23 25.43 15.36
N ASP A 325 -1.55 25.40 15.11
CA ASP A 325 -2.26 24.16 14.76
C ASP A 325 -2.02 23.79 13.30
N LEU A 326 -2.13 22.50 13.01
CA LEU A 326 -2.05 21.96 11.66
C LEU A 326 -3.45 21.87 11.05
N VAL A 327 -3.63 22.45 9.88
CA VAL A 327 -4.88 22.42 9.11
C VAL A 327 -4.67 21.63 7.83
N ILE A 328 -5.46 20.57 7.64
CA ILE A 328 -5.39 19.66 6.50
C ILE A 328 -6.74 19.73 5.76
N SER A 329 -6.74 20.30 4.56
CA SER A 329 -7.93 20.36 3.72
C SER A 329 -8.15 19.04 3.01
N ALA A 330 -9.38 18.54 2.98
CA ALA A 330 -9.74 17.41 2.14
C ALA A 330 -9.88 17.78 0.64
N LEU A 331 -9.82 19.07 0.29
CA LEU A 331 -9.89 19.55 -1.10
C LEU A 331 -8.46 19.68 -1.68
N GLN A 332 -7.84 18.54 -1.95
CA GLN A 332 -6.48 18.46 -2.48
C GLN A 332 -6.31 17.18 -3.31
N PRO A 333 -5.25 17.05 -4.13
CA PRO A 333 -5.04 15.84 -4.93
C PRO A 333 -5.04 14.53 -4.11
N ARG A 334 -4.55 14.57 -2.86
CA ARG A 334 -4.53 13.42 -1.94
C ARG A 334 -5.82 13.28 -1.10
N SER A 335 -6.93 13.84 -1.54
CA SER A 335 -8.21 13.86 -0.81
C SER A 335 -8.66 12.50 -0.29
N ALA A 336 -8.58 11.45 -1.10
CA ALA A 336 -8.96 10.10 -0.69
C ALA A 336 -8.06 9.58 0.45
N MET A 337 -6.74 9.77 0.34
CA MET A 337 -5.78 9.43 1.40
C MET A 337 -6.04 10.25 2.67
N VAL A 338 -6.33 11.56 2.55
CA VAL A 338 -6.70 12.40 3.70
C VAL A 338 -7.92 11.83 4.40
N LYS A 339 -8.98 11.49 3.65
CA LYS A 339 -10.16 10.88 4.26
C LYS A 339 -9.81 9.58 4.96
N VAL A 340 -9.18 8.63 4.27
CA VAL A 340 -8.85 7.30 4.79
C VAL A 340 -7.99 7.38 6.06
N LEU A 341 -7.02 8.30 6.10
CA LEU A 341 -6.07 8.42 7.22
C LEU A 341 -6.62 9.24 8.40
N PHE A 342 -7.63 10.09 8.17
CA PHE A 342 -8.09 11.03 9.18
C PHE A 342 -9.56 10.89 9.57
N GLU A 343 -10.38 10.12 8.87
CA GLU A 343 -11.80 10.04 9.26
C GLU A 343 -11.97 9.43 10.66
N PRO A 344 -12.84 9.99 11.50
CA PRO A 344 -13.03 9.49 12.86
C PRO A 344 -13.76 8.15 12.92
N ARG A 345 -14.49 7.81 11.87
CA ARG A 345 -15.25 6.56 11.72
C ARG A 345 -15.28 6.14 10.27
N THR A 346 -14.92 4.90 9.99
CA THR A 346 -15.01 4.28 8.67
C THR A 346 -16.37 3.60 8.52
N LYS A 347 -17.02 3.84 7.39
CA LYS A 347 -18.25 3.13 7.04
C LYS A 347 -17.90 1.83 6.34
N LEU A 348 -18.31 0.71 6.91
CA LEU A 348 -18.09 -0.62 6.36
C LEU A 348 -19.38 -1.20 5.81
N ALA A 349 -19.29 -1.88 4.65
CA ALA A 349 -20.38 -2.67 4.09
C ALA A 349 -20.49 -4.05 4.77
N ASP A 350 -19.36 -4.58 5.25
CA ASP A 350 -19.24 -5.82 6.00
C ASP A 350 -18.31 -5.59 7.19
N SER A 351 -18.54 -6.27 8.31
CA SER A 351 -17.70 -6.22 9.50
C SER A 351 -16.57 -7.25 9.50
N ALA A 352 -16.63 -8.26 8.65
CA ALA A 352 -15.57 -9.23 8.46
C ALA A 352 -14.49 -8.65 7.56
N THR A 353 -13.40 -8.16 8.16
CA THR A 353 -12.25 -7.60 7.45
C THR A 353 -11.09 -8.60 7.41
N TYR A 354 -10.26 -8.50 6.36
CA TYR A 354 -9.13 -9.41 6.21
C TYR A 354 -8.09 -9.25 7.32
N ASP A 355 -7.77 -8.00 7.69
CA ASP A 355 -6.69 -7.71 8.64
C ASP A 355 -7.03 -6.47 9.50
N ILE A 356 -6.15 -5.47 9.52
CA ILE A 356 -6.20 -4.30 10.40
C ILE A 356 -7.36 -3.36 10.01
N THR A 357 -8.14 -2.93 11.01
CA THR A 357 -9.34 -2.09 10.82
C THR A 357 -9.29 -0.73 11.51
N ALA A 358 -8.21 -0.42 12.24
CA ALA A 358 -8.08 0.82 13.01
C ALA A 358 -6.71 1.46 12.77
N TRP A 359 -6.68 2.66 12.15
CA TRP A 359 -5.45 3.36 11.78
C TRP A 359 -5.56 4.87 11.80
N ALA A 360 -6.72 5.47 12.13
CA ALA A 360 -6.92 6.92 12.07
C ALA A 360 -5.82 7.68 12.81
N LEU A 361 -5.09 8.54 12.10
CA LEU A 361 -3.85 9.15 12.56
C LEU A 361 -3.99 9.98 13.86
N PRO A 362 -5.08 10.77 14.06
CA PRO A 362 -5.22 11.49 15.33
C PRO A 362 -5.23 10.56 16.55
N TYR A 363 -5.90 9.40 16.45
CA TYR A 363 -5.90 8.40 17.52
C TYR A 363 -4.53 7.70 17.63
N ALA A 364 -3.97 7.27 16.50
CA ALA A 364 -2.69 6.54 16.47
C ALA A 364 -1.53 7.36 17.04
N TYR A 365 -1.52 8.68 16.78
CA TYR A 365 -0.51 9.59 17.31
C TYR A 365 -0.87 10.16 18.70
N GLY A 366 -2.10 9.93 19.19
CA GLY A 366 -2.59 10.49 20.45
C GLY A 366 -2.56 12.02 20.46
N LEU A 367 -2.96 12.64 19.34
CA LEU A 367 -3.02 14.07 19.16
C LEU A 367 -4.46 14.58 19.26
N ASN A 368 -4.65 15.70 19.96
CA ASN A 368 -5.94 16.37 20.01
C ASN A 368 -6.28 16.90 18.62
N ALA A 369 -7.47 16.56 18.12
CA ALA A 369 -7.84 16.86 16.75
C ALA A 369 -9.35 17.09 16.60
N PHE A 370 -9.71 17.76 15.50
CA PHE A 370 -11.10 18.00 15.11
C PHE A 370 -11.29 17.68 13.62
N ALA A 371 -12.41 17.03 13.30
CA ALA A 371 -12.87 16.85 11.93
C ALA A 371 -14.12 17.71 11.70
N THR A 372 -14.09 18.62 10.73
CA THR A 372 -15.23 19.52 10.46
C THR A 372 -15.72 19.40 9.02
N LYS A 373 -17.02 19.60 8.82
CA LYS A 373 -17.64 19.71 7.49
C LYS A 373 -17.38 21.07 6.82
N ASP A 374 -16.90 22.03 7.59
CA ASP A 374 -16.57 23.37 7.09
C ASP A 374 -15.24 23.36 6.34
N LYS A 375 -15.17 24.17 5.29
CA LYS A 375 -13.93 24.48 4.58
C LYS A 375 -13.22 25.62 5.31
N LEU A 376 -12.23 25.30 6.11
CA LEU A 376 -11.45 26.33 6.76
C LEU A 376 -10.40 26.91 5.80
N PRO A 377 -10.18 28.23 5.83
CA PRO A 377 -9.13 28.84 5.02
C PRO A 377 -7.74 28.43 5.52
N ALA A 378 -6.82 28.26 4.55
CA ALA A 378 -5.42 27.98 4.85
C ALA A 378 -4.77 29.19 5.55
N GLY A 379 -3.92 28.92 6.52
CA GLY A 379 -3.01 29.90 7.11
C GLY A 379 -1.64 29.91 6.39
N GLY A 380 -0.62 30.39 7.09
CA GLY A 380 0.76 30.38 6.61
C GLY A 380 1.42 29.01 6.68
N ALA A 381 2.73 28.97 6.45
CA ALA A 381 3.54 27.78 6.65
C ALA A 381 3.57 27.41 8.15
N VAL A 382 3.58 26.09 8.42
CA VAL A 382 3.76 25.59 9.78
C VAL A 382 5.19 25.85 10.23
N SER A 383 5.35 26.55 11.36
CA SER A 383 6.66 26.85 11.96
C SER A 383 6.74 26.19 13.33
N LEU A 384 7.59 25.19 13.45
CA LEU A 384 7.87 24.54 14.72
C LEU A 384 9.15 25.12 15.30
N ARG A 385 9.05 25.72 16.49
CA ARG A 385 10.22 26.21 17.22
C ARG A 385 10.49 25.25 18.38
N THR A 386 11.67 24.67 18.39
CA THR A 386 12.17 23.94 19.57
C THR A 386 12.76 24.96 20.53
N THR A 387 12.21 25.10 21.72
CA THR A 387 12.76 25.91 22.80
C THR A 387 13.22 24.99 23.92
N VAL A 388 14.44 25.14 24.34
CA VAL A 388 14.92 24.55 25.60
C VAL A 388 14.59 25.55 26.69
N SER A 389 13.71 25.19 27.62
CA SER A 389 13.45 25.98 28.80
C SER A 389 14.58 25.80 29.81
N ASN A 390 15.04 26.88 30.39
CA ASN A 390 16.15 26.91 31.38
C ASN A 390 17.46 26.28 30.86
N PRO A 391 18.06 26.82 29.77
CA PRO A 391 19.30 26.29 29.19
C PRO A 391 20.50 26.32 30.15
N GLU A 392 20.45 27.13 31.19
CA GLU A 392 21.50 27.27 32.20
C GLU A 392 21.31 26.36 33.43
N THR A 393 20.44 25.35 33.35
CA THR A 393 20.19 24.45 34.48
C THR A 393 21.42 23.59 34.75
N THR A 394 21.83 23.55 36.01
CA THR A 394 23.05 22.87 36.43
C THR A 394 22.81 21.52 37.10
N TYR A 395 21.58 21.18 37.46
CA TYR A 395 21.27 19.95 38.19
C TYR A 395 20.76 18.80 37.32
N GLY A 396 19.86 19.07 36.34
CA GLY A 396 19.29 18.04 35.47
C GLY A 396 18.23 18.55 34.53
N TYR A 397 17.83 17.69 33.58
CA TYR A 397 16.80 17.97 32.61
C TYR A 397 15.69 16.96 32.74
N VAL A 398 14.46 17.40 32.57
CA VAL A 398 13.26 16.53 32.41
C VAL A 398 12.92 16.45 30.93
N ILE A 399 12.98 15.27 30.38
CA ILE A 399 12.67 15.00 28.98
C ILE A 399 11.36 14.21 28.92
N PRO A 400 10.27 14.72 28.30
CA PRO A 400 9.04 13.96 28.12
C PRO A 400 9.29 12.69 27.30
N TRP A 401 8.89 11.53 27.81
CA TRP A 401 9.05 10.25 27.11
C TRP A 401 7.88 10.03 26.14
N ASN A 402 7.93 10.67 24.96
CA ASN A 402 6.81 10.67 24.02
C ASN A 402 7.20 10.50 22.53
N GLY A 403 8.44 10.10 22.23
CA GLY A 403 8.86 9.84 20.86
C GLY A 403 10.29 9.31 20.72
N VAL A 404 10.68 8.99 19.49
CA VAL A 404 11.98 8.38 19.14
C VAL A 404 13.16 9.32 19.39
N LYS A 405 12.97 10.64 19.26
CA LYS A 405 14.02 11.63 19.57
C LYS A 405 14.43 11.57 21.05
N THR A 406 13.47 11.31 21.94
CA THR A 406 13.74 11.13 23.36
C THR A 406 14.64 9.91 23.62
N VAL A 407 14.35 8.78 22.96
CA VAL A 407 15.18 7.57 23.06
C VAL A 407 16.60 7.86 22.58
N LYS A 408 16.74 8.56 21.44
CA LYS A 408 18.03 8.94 20.89
C LYS A 408 18.80 9.88 21.82
N ALA A 409 18.11 10.88 22.40
CA ALA A 409 18.73 11.82 23.37
C ALA A 409 19.25 11.09 24.62
N VAL A 410 18.44 10.16 25.17
CA VAL A 410 18.89 9.35 26.32
C VAL A 410 20.07 8.47 25.95
N GLY A 411 20.05 7.82 24.78
CA GLY A 411 21.18 7.01 24.29
C GLY A 411 22.49 7.80 24.06
N HIS A 412 22.41 9.12 23.86
CA HIS A 412 23.58 9.99 23.80
C HIS A 412 24.07 10.45 25.18
N LEU A 413 23.22 10.39 26.20
CA LEU A 413 23.56 10.78 27.57
C LEU A 413 24.13 9.62 28.40
N LEU A 414 23.86 8.38 28.00
CA LEU A 414 24.41 7.15 28.60
C LEU A 414 25.74 6.76 27.97
#